data_038f1bca259828aabdd1973547cda5ba
#
_entry.id   038f1bca259828aabdd1973547cda5ba
#
_cell.length_a   1.000
_cell.length_b   1.000
_cell.length_c   1.000
_cell.angle_alpha   90.00
_cell.angle_beta   90.00
_cell.angle_gamma   90.00
#
_symmetry.space_group_name_H-M   'P 1'
#
loop_
_entity.id
_entity.type
_entity.pdbx_description
1 polymer ?
#
loop_
_entity_poly.entity_id
_entity_poly.type
_entity_poly.pdbx_seq_one_letter_code
_entity_poly.pdbx_strand_id
1 'polypeptide(L)'
;MKKYISPIEDIISEASKGNMFILVDAEDRENEGDLVIAAEDANADVINFMAKNGRGLICLALNEDKVDNLGLSLMSSNNKSRHETAFTVSIEAREGVTTGISAYDRALTISTAISENTNSTDIVTPGHVFPIKARPGGVLVRAGHTEAAVDIAKLAGKNPSGVICEIMNDDGTMARLPELIEVAKKFNLKIGTIADLISYRINNDHIITRVHNERIVSEFGGEWDCIVYKNDLDKAEHIALVKGKINSNEIIPVRVHSVNIFED
;
A
#
# COMPACT_ATOMS: atom_id res chain seq x y z
N MET A 1 15.89 7.42 -18.12
CA MET A 1 15.25 6.59 -17.11
C MET A 1 13.71 6.73 -17.11
N LYS A 2 13.12 7.90 -17.06
CA LYS A 2 11.63 8.09 -17.11
C LYS A 2 10.91 7.34 -18.25
N LYS A 3 11.55 7.07 -19.38
CA LYS A 3 10.94 6.35 -20.52
C LYS A 3 10.55 4.89 -20.21
N TYR A 4 11.11 4.30 -19.16
CA TYR A 4 10.88 2.90 -18.77
C TYR A 4 9.91 2.77 -17.58
N ILE A 5 9.52 3.88 -16.96
CA ILE A 5 8.50 3.93 -15.92
C ILE A 5 7.14 4.02 -16.61
N SER A 6 6.26 3.11 -16.29
CA SER A 6 4.88 3.09 -16.79
C SER A 6 3.99 4.01 -15.97
N PRO A 7 2.97 4.65 -16.56
CA PRO A 7 1.91 5.31 -15.80
C PRO A 7 1.29 4.37 -14.77
N ILE A 8 0.86 4.90 -13.65
CA ILE A 8 0.32 4.07 -12.56
C ILE A 8 -0.99 3.36 -12.96
N GLU A 9 -1.78 3.96 -13.84
CA GLU A 9 -2.98 3.37 -14.42
C GLU A 9 -2.66 2.09 -15.20
N ASP A 10 -1.51 2.05 -15.85
CA ASP A 10 -1.01 0.86 -16.54
C ASP A 10 -0.67 -0.26 -15.55
N ILE A 11 -0.08 0.09 -14.40
CA ILE A 11 0.24 -0.86 -13.33
C ILE A 11 -1.05 -1.44 -12.72
N ILE A 12 -2.03 -0.57 -12.43
CA ILE A 12 -3.36 -0.99 -11.96
C ILE A 12 -4.03 -1.92 -12.99
N SER A 13 -3.90 -1.60 -14.29
CA SER A 13 -4.41 -2.45 -15.37
C SER A 13 -3.68 -3.80 -15.45
N GLU A 14 -2.37 -3.88 -15.21
CA GLU A 14 -1.68 -5.18 -15.12
C GLU A 14 -2.17 -5.99 -13.92
N ALA A 15 -2.29 -5.36 -12.75
CA ALA A 15 -2.83 -6.01 -11.57
C ALA A 15 -4.25 -6.55 -11.80
N SER A 16 -5.14 -5.80 -12.47
CA SER A 16 -6.52 -6.26 -12.76
C SER A 16 -6.56 -7.47 -13.69
N LYS A 17 -5.54 -7.66 -14.54
CA LYS A 17 -5.38 -8.82 -15.43
C LYS A 17 -4.71 -10.01 -14.76
N GLY A 18 -4.26 -9.86 -13.50
CA GLY A 18 -3.50 -10.89 -12.79
C GLY A 18 -2.02 -10.97 -13.19
N ASN A 19 -1.49 -9.91 -13.81
CA ASN A 19 -0.10 -9.87 -14.22
C ASN A 19 0.80 -9.30 -13.11
N MET A 20 2.02 -9.84 -13.03
CA MET A 20 3.09 -9.34 -12.17
C MET A 20 3.69 -8.07 -12.76
N PHE A 21 4.14 -7.17 -11.91
CA PHE A 21 4.83 -5.92 -12.25
C PHE A 21 5.94 -5.63 -11.23
N ILE A 22 6.76 -4.62 -11.50
CA ILE A 22 7.79 -4.14 -10.59
C ILE A 22 7.31 -2.80 -10.01
N LEU A 23 7.43 -2.64 -8.70
CA LEU A 23 7.30 -1.35 -8.03
C LEU A 23 8.64 -0.91 -7.48
N VAL A 24 8.95 0.38 -7.60
CA VAL A 24 10.12 1.00 -7.01
C VAL A 24 9.72 2.07 -6.01
N ASP A 25 10.43 2.15 -4.91
CA ASP A 25 10.28 3.20 -3.93
C ASP A 25 11.27 4.37 -4.16
N ALA A 26 11.22 5.36 -3.28
CA ALA A 26 12.04 6.55 -3.42
C ALA A 26 13.53 6.28 -3.10
N GLU A 27 14.43 6.98 -3.78
CA GLU A 27 15.89 6.84 -3.61
C GLU A 27 16.36 7.14 -2.18
N ASP A 28 15.64 8.00 -1.46
CA ASP A 28 15.92 8.39 -0.08
C ASP A 28 15.28 7.45 0.96
N ARG A 29 14.48 6.45 0.52
CA ARG A 29 13.88 5.44 1.40
C ARG A 29 14.71 4.15 1.41
N GLU A 30 14.34 3.13 0.67
CA GLU A 30 15.08 1.86 0.51
C GLU A 30 15.84 1.84 -0.81
N ASN A 31 15.32 2.58 -1.81
CA ASN A 31 15.82 2.61 -3.18
C ASN A 31 15.86 1.21 -3.79
N GLU A 32 14.78 0.45 -3.60
CA GLU A 32 14.65 -0.95 -4.02
C GLU A 32 13.49 -1.11 -4.99
N GLY A 33 13.44 -2.27 -5.62
CA GLY A 33 12.34 -2.68 -6.47
C GLY A 33 11.87 -4.08 -6.13
N ASP A 34 10.56 -4.23 -6.00
CA ASP A 34 9.92 -5.51 -5.72
C ASP A 34 9.15 -6.02 -6.93
N LEU A 35 9.18 -7.33 -7.14
CA LEU A 35 8.15 -8.04 -7.89
C LEU A 35 6.87 -8.03 -7.09
N VAL A 36 5.77 -7.59 -7.70
CA VAL A 36 4.48 -7.44 -7.04
C VAL A 36 3.39 -8.10 -7.87
N ILE A 37 2.47 -8.78 -7.21
CA ILE A 37 1.24 -9.33 -7.79
C ILE A 37 0.11 -9.27 -6.77
N ALA A 38 -1.14 -9.15 -7.22
CA ALA A 38 -2.29 -9.35 -6.33
C ALA A 38 -2.29 -10.77 -5.77
N ALA A 39 -2.54 -10.93 -4.47
CA ALA A 39 -2.35 -12.22 -3.82
C ALA A 39 -3.29 -13.33 -4.34
N GLU A 40 -4.46 -12.98 -4.88
CA GLU A 40 -5.37 -13.95 -5.49
C GLU A 40 -4.84 -14.57 -6.79
N ASP A 41 -3.86 -13.94 -7.44
CA ASP A 41 -3.21 -14.43 -8.66
C ASP A 41 -1.86 -15.12 -8.36
N ALA A 42 -1.44 -15.21 -7.10
CA ALA A 42 -0.16 -15.75 -6.67
C ALA A 42 -0.18 -17.29 -6.65
N ASN A 43 -0.18 -17.91 -7.83
CA ASN A 43 -0.09 -19.36 -7.98
C ASN A 43 1.35 -19.88 -7.82
N ALA A 44 1.52 -21.22 -7.91
CA ALA A 44 2.83 -21.86 -7.71
C ALA A 44 3.90 -21.40 -8.73
N ASP A 45 3.51 -21.12 -9.97
CA ASP A 45 4.45 -20.66 -11.01
C ASP A 45 4.95 -19.24 -10.69
N VAL A 46 4.06 -18.38 -10.20
CA VAL A 46 4.38 -17.02 -9.75
C VAL A 46 5.34 -17.06 -8.56
N ILE A 47 5.05 -17.88 -7.54
CA ILE A 47 5.93 -18.03 -6.38
C ILE A 47 7.30 -18.58 -6.78
N ASN A 48 7.32 -19.57 -7.67
CA ASN A 48 8.57 -20.09 -8.23
C ASN A 48 9.35 -19.03 -9.01
N PHE A 49 8.64 -18.21 -9.80
CA PHE A 49 9.26 -17.10 -10.53
C PHE A 49 9.90 -16.08 -9.56
N MET A 50 9.18 -15.66 -8.53
CA MET A 50 9.68 -14.74 -7.50
C MET A 50 10.92 -15.29 -6.79
N ALA A 51 10.84 -16.56 -6.33
CA ALA A 51 11.97 -17.22 -5.66
C ALA A 51 13.21 -17.30 -6.53
N LYS A 52 13.04 -17.61 -7.82
CA LYS A 52 14.13 -17.80 -8.78
C LYS A 52 14.73 -16.50 -9.27
N ASN A 53 13.91 -15.51 -9.57
CA ASN A 53 14.31 -14.30 -10.29
C ASN A 53 14.33 -13.05 -9.42
N GLY A 54 13.49 -12.96 -8.37
CA GLY A 54 13.54 -11.91 -7.34
C GLY A 54 14.63 -12.20 -6.31
N ARG A 55 14.62 -13.42 -5.74
CA ARG A 55 15.55 -13.92 -4.72
C ARG A 55 15.40 -13.27 -3.33
N GLY A 56 14.51 -12.30 -3.21
CA GLY A 56 14.14 -11.65 -1.96
C GLY A 56 13.26 -12.54 -1.07
N LEU A 57 12.78 -11.98 0.02
CA LEU A 57 11.84 -12.65 0.90
C LEU A 57 10.43 -12.53 0.32
N ILE A 58 9.80 -13.67 0.00
CA ILE A 58 8.42 -13.66 -0.45
C ILE A 58 7.51 -13.36 0.73
N CYS A 59 6.86 -12.20 0.70
CA CYS A 59 6.01 -11.67 1.74
C CYS A 59 4.56 -11.51 1.26
N LEU A 60 3.62 -11.71 2.17
CA LEU A 60 2.20 -11.52 1.96
C LEU A 60 1.74 -10.21 2.62
N ALA A 61 1.57 -9.15 1.83
CA ALA A 61 0.99 -7.90 2.30
C ALA A 61 -0.50 -8.06 2.53
N LEU A 62 -0.97 -7.80 3.75
CA LEU A 62 -2.36 -7.90 4.17
C LEU A 62 -2.85 -6.58 4.77
N ASN A 63 -4.13 -6.26 4.58
CA ASN A 63 -4.77 -5.20 5.33
C ASN A 63 -4.93 -5.58 6.81
N GLU A 64 -5.17 -4.59 7.66
CA GLU A 64 -5.32 -4.76 9.11
C GLU A 64 -6.43 -5.74 9.47
N ASP A 65 -7.62 -5.58 8.87
CA ASP A 65 -8.79 -6.43 9.16
C ASP A 65 -8.49 -7.92 8.92
N LYS A 66 -7.73 -8.23 7.86
CA LYS A 66 -7.37 -9.61 7.54
C LYS A 66 -6.35 -10.19 8.52
N VAL A 67 -5.35 -9.39 8.92
CA VAL A 67 -4.37 -9.78 9.95
C VAL A 67 -5.07 -10.08 11.27
N ASP A 68 -6.02 -9.22 11.67
CA ASP A 68 -6.78 -9.39 12.91
C ASP A 68 -7.72 -10.60 12.85
N ASN A 69 -8.41 -10.82 11.71
CA ASN A 69 -9.26 -11.99 11.49
C ASN A 69 -8.49 -13.32 11.56
N LEU A 70 -7.26 -13.34 11.03
CA LEU A 70 -6.36 -14.49 11.12
C LEU A 70 -5.73 -14.65 12.52
N GLY A 71 -5.90 -13.69 13.43
CA GLY A 71 -5.33 -13.69 14.77
C GLY A 71 -3.80 -13.62 14.77
N LEU A 72 -3.20 -12.97 13.77
CA LEU A 72 -1.73 -12.90 13.64
C LEU A 72 -1.14 -11.82 14.53
N SER A 73 -0.30 -12.21 15.45
CA SER A 73 0.49 -11.28 16.26
C SER A 73 1.68 -10.73 15.48
N LEU A 74 2.10 -9.51 15.80
CA LEU A 74 3.35 -8.98 15.30
C LEU A 74 4.53 -9.84 15.76
N MET A 75 5.52 -10.03 14.89
CA MET A 75 6.74 -10.80 15.17
C MET A 75 7.54 -10.19 16.34
N SER A 76 7.43 -8.87 16.53
CA SER A 76 8.06 -8.15 17.63
C SER A 76 7.09 -7.11 18.20
N SER A 77 6.91 -7.10 19.52
CA SER A 77 6.18 -6.04 20.23
C SER A 77 6.93 -4.71 20.27
N ASN A 78 8.26 -4.74 20.08
CA ASN A 78 9.13 -3.57 20.03
C ASN A 78 9.88 -3.58 18.69
N ASN A 79 9.21 -3.09 17.64
CA ASN A 79 9.81 -3.02 16.32
C ASN A 79 10.88 -1.91 16.27
N LYS A 80 12.13 -2.32 16.05
CA LYS A 80 13.30 -1.42 15.92
C LYS A 80 13.85 -1.38 14.49
N SER A 81 13.12 -1.94 13.50
CA SER A 81 13.55 -1.86 12.11
C SER A 81 13.51 -0.42 11.62
N ARG A 82 14.43 -0.05 10.73
CA ARG A 82 14.58 1.32 10.22
C ARG A 82 13.27 1.89 9.63
N HIS A 83 12.47 1.05 8.98
CA HIS A 83 11.23 1.45 8.32
C HIS A 83 9.97 0.94 9.02
N GLU A 84 10.12 0.38 10.24
CA GLU A 84 9.02 -0.12 11.08
C GLU A 84 8.09 -1.11 10.34
N THR A 85 8.65 -1.92 9.44
CA THR A 85 7.89 -2.92 8.69
C THR A 85 7.20 -3.89 9.66
N ALA A 86 5.88 -3.95 9.58
CA ALA A 86 5.04 -4.66 10.55
C ALA A 86 4.92 -6.15 10.21
N PHE A 87 6.04 -6.88 10.27
CA PHE A 87 6.02 -8.34 10.13
C PHE A 87 5.17 -8.97 11.22
N THR A 88 4.30 -9.91 10.82
CA THR A 88 3.63 -10.81 11.74
C THR A 88 4.41 -12.12 11.89
N VAL A 89 4.00 -12.99 12.80
CA VAL A 89 4.49 -14.36 12.82
C VAL A 89 4.30 -15.01 11.46
N SER A 90 5.26 -15.83 11.02
CA SER A 90 5.16 -16.56 9.76
C SER A 90 4.07 -17.61 9.83
N ILE A 91 3.46 -17.93 8.69
CA ILE A 91 2.28 -18.78 8.61
C ILE A 91 2.46 -19.97 7.65
N GLU A 92 1.63 -20.98 7.87
CA GLU A 92 1.43 -22.12 6.99
C GLU A 92 -0.06 -22.44 6.90
N ALA A 93 -0.56 -22.90 5.75
CA ALA A 93 -1.90 -23.49 5.71
C ALA A 93 -1.93 -24.74 6.58
N ARG A 94 -3.00 -24.94 7.37
CA ARG A 94 -3.13 -26.10 8.25
C ARG A 94 -3.20 -27.41 7.47
N GLU A 95 -3.83 -27.39 6.30
CA GLU A 95 -4.07 -28.58 5.49
C GLU A 95 -3.55 -28.39 4.06
N GLY A 96 -3.22 -29.49 3.41
CA GLY A 96 -2.85 -29.56 2.00
C GLY A 96 -1.38 -29.21 1.68
N VAL A 97 -0.60 -28.79 2.67
CA VAL A 97 0.84 -28.55 2.53
C VAL A 97 1.65 -29.79 2.87
N THR A 98 2.86 -29.89 2.31
CA THR A 98 3.84 -30.96 2.64
C THR A 98 4.82 -30.45 3.69
N THR A 99 5.97 -29.89 3.27
CA THR A 99 6.97 -29.28 4.16
C THR A 99 6.85 -27.76 4.23
N GLY A 100 5.95 -27.16 3.47
CA GLY A 100 5.62 -25.74 3.50
C GLY A 100 6.45 -24.83 2.59
N ILE A 101 7.71 -25.19 2.32
CA ILE A 101 8.65 -24.32 1.59
C ILE A 101 8.49 -24.37 0.06
N SER A 102 7.87 -25.41 -0.50
CA SER A 102 7.71 -25.51 -1.96
C SER A 102 6.90 -24.33 -2.51
N ALA A 103 7.08 -24.01 -3.79
CA ALA A 103 6.29 -22.96 -4.43
C ALA A 103 4.77 -23.28 -4.37
N TYR A 104 4.42 -24.55 -4.48
CA TYR A 104 3.04 -25.02 -4.35
C TYR A 104 2.51 -24.77 -2.93
N ASP A 105 3.24 -25.22 -1.90
CA ASP A 105 2.81 -25.08 -0.50
C ASP A 105 2.65 -23.60 -0.10
N ARG A 106 3.59 -22.76 -0.52
CA ARG A 106 3.48 -21.29 -0.26
C ARG A 106 2.31 -20.65 -0.99
N ALA A 107 2.06 -21.02 -2.25
CA ALA A 107 0.90 -20.55 -3.00
C ALA A 107 -0.41 -20.99 -2.33
N LEU A 108 -0.48 -22.25 -1.86
CA LEU A 108 -1.62 -22.76 -1.12
C LEU A 108 -1.82 -22.01 0.20
N THR A 109 -0.76 -21.75 0.93
CA THR A 109 -0.81 -20.96 2.17
C THR A 109 -1.32 -19.55 1.92
N ILE A 110 -0.85 -18.88 0.85
CA ILE A 110 -1.31 -17.55 0.46
C ILE A 110 -2.79 -17.58 0.10
N SER A 111 -3.23 -18.47 -0.78
CA SER A 111 -4.63 -18.58 -1.20
C SER A 111 -5.56 -18.92 -0.02
N THR A 112 -5.12 -19.76 0.91
CA THR A 112 -5.84 -20.03 2.16
C THR A 112 -5.93 -18.77 3.00
N ALA A 113 -4.81 -18.09 3.25
CA ALA A 113 -4.78 -16.91 4.11
C ALA A 113 -5.69 -15.77 3.62
N ILE A 114 -5.82 -15.53 2.31
CA ILE A 114 -6.63 -14.43 1.75
C ILE A 114 -8.10 -14.79 1.54
N SER A 115 -8.50 -16.06 1.61
CA SER A 115 -9.89 -16.49 1.42
C SER A 115 -10.83 -15.77 2.39
N GLU A 116 -12.01 -15.37 1.93
CA GLU A 116 -13.00 -14.64 2.74
C GLU A 116 -13.44 -15.43 3.98
N ASN A 117 -13.59 -16.73 3.84
CA ASN A 117 -14.08 -17.61 4.90
C ASN A 117 -12.99 -18.11 5.87
N THR A 118 -11.72 -17.76 5.62
CA THR A 118 -10.57 -18.21 6.43
C THR A 118 -10.49 -17.45 7.74
N ASN A 119 -10.24 -18.17 8.79
CA ASN A 119 -10.00 -17.66 10.14
C ASN A 119 -8.73 -18.27 10.75
N SER A 120 -8.45 -17.95 12.01
CA SER A 120 -7.24 -18.43 12.71
C SER A 120 -7.09 -19.94 12.83
N THR A 121 -8.16 -20.72 12.62
CA THR A 121 -8.08 -22.20 12.70
C THR A 121 -7.55 -22.85 11.43
N ASP A 122 -7.56 -22.13 10.30
CA ASP A 122 -7.12 -22.64 9.00
C ASP A 122 -5.62 -22.42 8.75
N ILE A 123 -4.98 -21.63 9.62
CA ILE A 123 -3.56 -21.27 9.55
C ILE A 123 -2.84 -21.82 10.78
N VAL A 124 -1.59 -22.22 10.62
CA VAL A 124 -0.66 -22.57 11.70
C VAL A 124 0.55 -21.64 11.67
N THR A 125 1.20 -21.52 12.82
CA THR A 125 2.42 -20.74 13.00
C THR A 125 3.44 -21.56 13.79
N PRO A 126 4.76 -21.45 13.50
CA PRO A 126 5.37 -20.74 12.39
C PRO A 126 5.19 -21.46 11.03
N GLY A 127 5.53 -20.79 9.92
CA GLY A 127 5.48 -21.35 8.58
C GLY A 127 6.48 -20.67 7.63
N HIS A 128 6.26 -20.82 6.32
CA HIS A 128 7.17 -20.37 5.27
C HIS A 128 6.64 -19.22 4.42
N VAL A 129 5.49 -18.65 4.79
CA VAL A 129 4.98 -17.38 4.24
C VAL A 129 5.03 -16.33 5.34
N PHE A 130 5.49 -15.11 4.99
CA PHE A 130 5.73 -14.01 5.92
C PHE A 130 4.70 -12.91 5.68
N PRO A 131 3.60 -12.86 6.47
CA PRO A 131 2.65 -11.77 6.35
C PRO A 131 3.21 -10.47 6.90
N ILE A 132 2.87 -9.36 6.23
CA ILE A 132 3.18 -8.00 6.66
C ILE A 132 1.88 -7.22 6.74
N LYS A 133 1.63 -6.60 7.90
CA LYS A 133 0.44 -5.77 8.12
C LYS A 133 0.63 -4.40 7.49
N ALA A 134 -0.16 -4.07 6.48
CA ALA A 134 -0.20 -2.74 5.88
C ALA A 134 -0.83 -1.72 6.83
N ARG A 135 -0.31 -0.49 6.81
CA ARG A 135 -0.89 0.61 7.61
C ARG A 135 -2.26 1.02 7.04
N PRO A 136 -3.29 1.22 7.89
CA PRO A 136 -4.54 1.86 7.46
C PRO A 136 -4.26 3.21 6.78
N GLY A 137 -4.91 3.45 5.62
CA GLY A 137 -4.63 4.60 4.76
C GLY A 137 -3.60 4.30 3.65
N GLY A 138 -2.93 3.14 3.69
CA GLY A 138 -2.06 2.67 2.61
C GLY A 138 -0.86 3.58 2.36
N VAL A 139 -0.49 3.77 1.08
CA VAL A 139 0.68 4.57 0.70
C VAL A 139 0.59 6.05 1.10
N LEU A 140 -0.60 6.55 1.40
CA LEU A 140 -0.78 7.92 1.90
C LEU A 140 -0.32 8.09 3.36
N VAL A 141 -0.17 6.99 4.10
CA VAL A 141 0.32 6.96 5.49
C VAL A 141 1.75 6.44 5.55
N ARG A 142 2.08 5.40 4.78
CA ARG A 142 3.43 4.83 4.70
C ARG A 142 3.77 4.45 3.25
N ALA A 143 4.76 5.14 2.68
CA ALA A 143 5.19 4.99 1.28
C ALA A 143 6.04 3.71 1.07
N GLY A 144 5.53 2.53 1.46
CA GLY A 144 6.22 1.24 1.36
C GLY A 144 5.58 0.27 0.37
N HIS A 145 6.35 -0.73 -0.07
CA HIS A 145 5.90 -1.78 -1.00
C HIS A 145 4.69 -2.56 -0.43
N THR A 146 4.65 -2.78 0.89
CA THR A 146 3.53 -3.45 1.57
C THR A 146 2.21 -2.72 1.35
N GLU A 147 2.18 -1.42 1.63
CA GLU A 147 1.01 -0.57 1.46
C GLU A 147 0.65 -0.45 -0.02
N ALA A 148 1.67 -0.29 -0.88
CA ALA A 148 1.47 -0.16 -2.32
C ALA A 148 0.84 -1.41 -2.94
N ALA A 149 1.26 -2.61 -2.53
CA ALA A 149 0.71 -3.86 -3.01
C ALA A 149 -0.78 -4.02 -2.65
N VAL A 150 -1.15 -3.69 -1.40
CA VAL A 150 -2.55 -3.71 -0.94
C VAL A 150 -3.40 -2.68 -1.68
N ASP A 151 -2.89 -1.45 -1.83
CA ASP A 151 -3.59 -0.37 -2.52
C ASP A 151 -3.84 -0.68 -3.99
N ILE A 152 -2.81 -1.18 -4.71
CA ILE A 152 -2.95 -1.53 -6.13
C ILE A 152 -3.93 -2.69 -6.31
N ALA A 153 -3.88 -3.72 -5.45
CA ALA A 153 -4.84 -4.82 -5.49
C ALA A 153 -6.27 -4.29 -5.33
N LYS A 154 -6.51 -3.41 -4.35
CA LYS A 154 -7.81 -2.76 -4.14
C LYS A 154 -8.25 -1.92 -5.34
N LEU A 155 -7.35 -1.09 -5.89
CA LEU A 155 -7.63 -0.26 -7.08
C LEU A 155 -7.91 -1.10 -8.33
N ALA A 156 -7.31 -2.29 -8.42
CA ALA A 156 -7.56 -3.26 -9.47
C ALA A 156 -8.88 -4.05 -9.31
N GLY A 157 -9.66 -3.79 -8.24
CA GLY A 157 -10.91 -4.49 -7.93
C GLY A 157 -10.70 -5.91 -7.38
N LYS A 158 -9.54 -6.20 -6.82
CA LYS A 158 -9.15 -7.50 -6.26
C LYS A 158 -9.18 -7.51 -4.73
N ASN A 159 -8.99 -8.70 -4.14
CA ASN A 159 -8.79 -8.82 -2.70
C ASN A 159 -7.66 -7.86 -2.26
N PRO A 160 -7.85 -7.04 -1.19
CA PRO A 160 -6.88 -6.06 -0.75
C PRO A 160 -5.67 -6.72 -0.07
N SER A 161 -4.94 -7.51 -0.84
CA SER A 161 -3.75 -8.25 -0.45
C SER A 161 -2.81 -8.41 -1.64
N GLY A 162 -1.52 -8.44 -1.40
CA GLY A 162 -0.51 -8.59 -2.45
C GLY A 162 0.65 -9.47 -2.01
N VAL A 163 1.31 -10.10 -2.98
CA VAL A 163 2.58 -10.81 -2.76
C VAL A 163 3.70 -9.94 -3.31
N ILE A 164 4.71 -9.73 -2.50
CA ILE A 164 5.89 -8.92 -2.82
C ILE A 164 7.16 -9.73 -2.63
N CYS A 165 8.18 -9.42 -3.41
CA CYS A 165 9.49 -10.04 -3.29
C CYS A 165 10.54 -9.08 -3.86
N GLU A 166 11.51 -8.72 -3.05
CA GLU A 166 12.61 -7.82 -3.44
C GLU A 166 13.43 -8.44 -4.58
N ILE A 167 14.00 -7.59 -5.45
CA ILE A 167 14.83 -8.03 -6.56
C ILE A 167 16.30 -7.79 -6.22
N MET A 168 17.08 -8.88 -6.23
CA MET A 168 18.51 -8.87 -6.02
C MET A 168 19.29 -9.18 -7.32
N ASN A 169 20.46 -8.60 -7.42
CA ASN A 169 21.46 -8.92 -8.45
C ASN A 169 22.06 -10.33 -8.23
N ASP A 170 22.78 -10.83 -9.23
CA ASP A 170 23.42 -12.16 -9.17
C ASP A 170 24.48 -12.27 -8.08
N ASP A 171 25.10 -11.16 -7.70
CA ASP A 171 26.08 -11.06 -6.61
C ASP A 171 25.47 -10.91 -5.21
N GLY A 172 24.12 -10.88 -5.12
CA GLY A 172 23.38 -10.73 -3.86
C GLY A 172 23.18 -9.29 -3.40
N THR A 173 23.63 -8.29 -4.14
CA THR A 173 23.30 -6.88 -3.88
C THR A 173 21.88 -6.55 -4.34
N MET A 174 21.27 -5.51 -3.77
CA MET A 174 19.93 -5.08 -4.18
C MET A 174 19.97 -4.44 -5.57
N ALA A 175 19.07 -4.87 -6.47
CA ALA A 175 18.92 -4.26 -7.78
C ALA A 175 18.35 -2.84 -7.63
N ARG A 176 18.95 -1.87 -8.33
CA ARG A 176 18.48 -0.49 -8.40
C ARG A 176 17.81 -0.23 -9.74
N LEU A 177 17.26 0.96 -9.95
CA LEU A 177 16.48 1.26 -11.15
C LEU A 177 17.15 0.87 -12.47
N PRO A 178 18.48 1.06 -12.70
CA PRO A 178 19.13 0.61 -13.94
C PRO A 178 19.01 -0.91 -14.15
N GLU A 179 19.30 -1.71 -13.13
CA GLU A 179 19.23 -3.17 -13.17
C GLU A 179 17.78 -3.65 -13.27
N LEU A 180 16.86 -2.98 -12.55
CA LEU A 180 15.41 -3.28 -12.60
C LEU A 180 14.84 -3.08 -14.02
N ILE A 181 15.33 -2.09 -14.77
CA ILE A 181 14.96 -1.89 -16.19
C ILE A 181 15.38 -3.10 -17.04
N GLU A 182 16.56 -3.66 -16.80
CA GLU A 182 17.01 -4.85 -17.54
C GLU A 182 16.18 -6.09 -17.16
N VAL A 183 15.85 -6.25 -15.87
CA VAL A 183 14.93 -7.31 -15.41
C VAL A 183 13.55 -7.15 -16.06
N ALA A 184 13.00 -5.94 -16.08
CA ALA A 184 11.71 -5.64 -16.70
C ALA A 184 11.70 -5.97 -18.20
N LYS A 185 12.74 -5.60 -18.95
CA LYS A 185 12.90 -5.95 -20.36
C LYS A 185 12.98 -7.46 -20.58
N LYS A 186 13.79 -8.14 -19.77
CA LYS A 186 14.02 -9.58 -19.87
C LYS A 186 12.72 -10.38 -19.69
N PHE A 187 11.85 -9.96 -18.79
CA PHE A 187 10.64 -10.67 -18.43
C PHE A 187 9.36 -10.01 -18.92
N ASN A 188 9.47 -8.92 -19.71
CA ASN A 188 8.35 -8.13 -20.22
C ASN A 188 7.42 -7.64 -19.10
N LEU A 189 8.00 -7.14 -18.01
CA LEU A 189 7.28 -6.57 -16.88
C LEU A 189 7.21 -5.05 -16.99
N LYS A 190 6.15 -4.45 -16.47
CA LYS A 190 6.05 -2.99 -16.31
C LYS A 190 6.69 -2.57 -14.99
N ILE A 191 7.22 -1.35 -14.97
CA ILE A 191 7.76 -0.72 -13.74
C ILE A 191 6.89 0.48 -13.40
N GLY A 192 6.37 0.50 -12.18
CA GLY A 192 5.70 1.66 -11.58
C GLY A 192 6.49 2.22 -10.40
N THR A 193 6.12 3.42 -9.94
CA THR A 193 6.67 4.03 -8.74
C THR A 193 5.63 4.20 -7.66
N ILE A 194 6.03 4.05 -6.39
CA ILE A 194 5.17 4.35 -5.24
C ILE A 194 4.81 5.84 -5.22
N ALA A 195 5.70 6.71 -5.68
CA ALA A 195 5.44 8.16 -5.78
C ALA A 195 4.28 8.48 -6.73
N ASP A 196 4.21 7.81 -7.89
CA ASP A 196 3.11 7.97 -8.84
C ASP A 196 1.79 7.41 -8.25
N LEU A 197 1.85 6.31 -7.51
CA LEU A 197 0.68 5.78 -6.80
C LEU A 197 0.15 6.74 -5.73
N ILE A 198 1.05 7.35 -4.95
CA ILE A 198 0.67 8.39 -3.98
C ILE A 198 -0.02 9.56 -4.69
N SER A 199 0.58 10.05 -5.78
CA SER A 199 0.01 11.15 -6.58
C SER A 199 -1.37 10.78 -7.15
N TYR A 200 -1.51 9.57 -7.65
CA TYR A 200 -2.79 9.05 -8.15
C TYR A 200 -3.85 9.02 -7.05
N ARG A 201 -3.52 8.48 -5.87
CA ARG A 201 -4.46 8.39 -4.75
C ARG A 201 -4.87 9.76 -4.23
N ILE A 202 -3.92 10.71 -4.08
CA ILE A 202 -4.22 12.09 -3.67
C ILE A 202 -5.24 12.75 -4.63
N ASN A 203 -5.14 12.47 -5.94
CA ASN A 203 -6.00 13.07 -6.94
C ASN A 203 -7.36 12.38 -7.11
N ASN A 204 -7.47 11.11 -6.74
CA ASN A 204 -8.66 10.30 -7.00
C ASN A 204 -9.41 9.86 -5.73
N ASP A 205 -8.75 9.82 -4.58
CA ASP A 205 -9.39 9.45 -3.31
C ASP A 205 -10.07 10.67 -2.67
N HIS A 206 -11.26 10.47 -2.15
CA HIS A 206 -11.96 11.47 -1.35
C HIS A 206 -11.59 11.31 0.13
N ILE A 207 -10.38 11.75 0.49
CA ILE A 207 -9.84 11.63 1.85
C ILE A 207 -10.29 12.77 2.79
N ILE A 208 -10.99 13.76 2.25
CA ILE A 208 -11.47 14.92 3.00
C ILE A 208 -13.00 14.93 2.97
N THR A 209 -13.61 14.80 4.13
CA THR A 209 -15.07 14.81 4.29
C THR A 209 -15.52 16.09 4.97
N ARG A 210 -16.53 16.75 4.39
CA ARG A 210 -17.20 17.90 5.04
C ARG A 210 -18.14 17.37 6.12
N VAL A 211 -17.83 17.67 7.39
CA VAL A 211 -18.57 17.13 8.53
C VAL A 211 -19.53 18.14 9.17
N HIS A 212 -19.26 19.44 9.02
CA HIS A 212 -20.13 20.50 9.56
C HIS A 212 -20.13 21.73 8.68
N ASN A 213 -21.22 22.49 8.72
CA ASN A 213 -21.34 23.79 8.06
C ASN A 213 -22.34 24.66 8.81
N GLU A 214 -21.89 25.81 9.28
CA GLU A 214 -22.71 26.77 10.00
C GLU A 214 -22.34 28.20 9.61
N ARG A 215 -23.34 29.09 9.66
CA ARG A 215 -23.09 30.52 9.49
C ARG A 215 -22.80 31.14 10.86
N ILE A 216 -21.66 31.78 10.96
CA ILE A 216 -21.20 32.47 12.17
C ILE A 216 -21.13 33.98 11.92
N VAL A 217 -21.29 34.78 12.99
CA VAL A 217 -21.11 36.23 12.97
C VAL A 217 -19.88 36.56 13.81
N SER A 218 -18.85 37.13 13.17
CA SER A 218 -17.63 37.57 13.84
C SER A 218 -17.64 39.10 14.03
N GLU A 219 -17.04 39.57 15.12
CA GLU A 219 -16.75 40.96 15.32
C GLU A 219 -15.85 41.52 14.21
N PHE A 220 -15.02 40.65 13.62
CA PHE A 220 -14.13 41.01 12.52
C PHE A 220 -14.71 40.55 11.18
N GLY A 221 -15.37 41.45 10.47
CA GLY A 221 -15.84 41.24 9.12
C GLY A 221 -17.25 40.68 8.98
N GLY A 222 -18.05 40.54 10.06
CA GLY A 222 -19.48 40.17 9.99
C GLY A 222 -19.73 38.69 9.74
N GLU A 223 -20.59 38.35 8.77
CA GLU A 223 -21.03 36.97 8.51
C GLU A 223 -19.99 36.14 7.71
N TRP A 224 -19.79 34.93 8.14
CA TRP A 224 -18.93 33.90 7.52
C TRP A 224 -19.64 32.55 7.48
N ASP A 225 -19.37 31.76 6.44
CA ASP A 225 -19.69 30.34 6.46
C ASP A 225 -18.50 29.58 7.09
N CYS A 226 -18.75 28.96 8.24
CA CYS A 226 -17.78 28.11 8.95
C CYS A 226 -18.01 26.67 8.51
N ILE A 227 -17.01 26.09 7.85
CA ILE A 227 -17.09 24.72 7.32
C ILE A 227 -16.00 23.88 7.98
N VAL A 228 -16.38 22.78 8.59
CA VAL A 228 -15.43 21.83 9.17
C VAL A 228 -15.24 20.65 8.24
N TYR A 229 -14.01 20.38 7.90
CA TYR A 229 -13.56 19.24 7.12
C TYR A 229 -12.77 18.29 8.01
N LYS A 230 -13.02 17.00 7.84
CA LYS A 230 -12.27 15.93 8.50
C LYS A 230 -11.41 15.21 7.49
N ASN A 231 -10.14 15.02 7.82
CA ASN A 231 -9.25 14.13 7.09
C ASN A 231 -9.47 12.69 7.57
N ASP A 232 -9.85 11.80 6.68
CA ASP A 232 -10.18 10.41 7.02
C ASP A 232 -8.96 9.55 7.34
N LEU A 233 -7.73 10.02 7.01
CA LEU A 233 -6.48 9.30 7.29
C LEU A 233 -6.03 9.48 8.74
N ASP A 234 -5.85 10.74 9.17
CA ASP A 234 -5.32 11.09 10.50
C ASP A 234 -6.39 11.55 11.49
N LYS A 235 -7.66 11.63 11.00
CA LYS A 235 -8.83 12.12 11.74
C LYS A 235 -8.74 13.58 12.16
N ALA A 236 -7.75 14.33 11.66
CA ALA A 236 -7.61 15.75 11.92
C ALA A 236 -8.80 16.53 11.36
N GLU A 237 -9.22 17.56 12.09
CA GLU A 237 -10.26 18.49 11.64
C GLU A 237 -9.63 19.80 11.20
N HIS A 238 -10.14 20.32 10.09
CA HIS A 238 -9.72 21.58 9.48
C HIS A 238 -10.92 22.50 9.33
N ILE A 239 -10.76 23.77 9.71
CA ILE A 239 -11.82 24.76 9.61
C ILE A 239 -11.55 25.68 8.41
N ALA A 240 -12.53 25.83 7.56
CA ALA A 240 -12.54 26.84 6.51
C ALA A 240 -13.56 27.93 6.82
N LEU A 241 -13.10 29.17 6.96
CA LEU A 241 -13.95 30.34 7.08
C LEU A 241 -14.09 30.99 5.70
N VAL A 242 -15.31 30.99 5.17
CA VAL A 242 -15.58 31.48 3.81
C VAL A 242 -16.46 32.73 3.91
N LYS A 243 -15.99 33.83 3.30
CA LYS A 243 -16.74 35.06 3.20
C LYS A 243 -17.25 35.32 1.79
N GLY A 244 -18.57 35.38 1.64
CA GLY A 244 -19.21 35.59 0.36
C GLY A 244 -19.34 34.33 -0.49
N LYS A 245 -19.59 34.50 -1.78
CA LYS A 245 -19.80 33.38 -2.70
C LYS A 245 -18.50 33.04 -3.42
N ILE A 246 -18.12 31.78 -3.38
CA ILE A 246 -17.02 31.24 -4.17
C ILE A 246 -17.52 31.01 -5.61
N ASN A 247 -16.84 31.63 -6.57
CA ASN A 247 -17.09 31.42 -7.98
C ASN A 247 -15.88 30.71 -8.62
N SER A 248 -16.10 29.57 -9.27
CA SER A 248 -15.03 28.76 -9.87
C SER A 248 -14.22 29.49 -10.97
N ASN A 249 -14.73 30.59 -11.50
CA ASN A 249 -14.08 31.38 -12.56
C ASN A 249 -13.27 32.55 -12.01
N GLU A 250 -13.19 32.74 -10.71
CA GLU A 250 -12.48 33.84 -10.08
C GLU A 250 -11.29 33.35 -9.26
N ILE A 251 -10.25 34.19 -9.19
CA ILE A 251 -9.10 33.97 -8.30
C ILE A 251 -9.55 34.32 -6.89
N ILE A 252 -9.56 33.29 -6.00
CA ILE A 252 -9.98 33.46 -4.61
C ILE A 252 -8.74 33.54 -3.73
N PRO A 253 -8.56 34.66 -2.98
CA PRO A 253 -7.48 34.76 -2.02
C PRO A 253 -7.72 33.80 -0.87
N VAL A 254 -6.73 32.96 -0.53
CA VAL A 254 -6.76 31.99 0.56
C VAL A 254 -5.63 32.29 1.54
N ARG A 255 -5.95 32.37 2.84
CA ARG A 255 -4.97 32.42 3.92
C ARG A 255 -4.98 31.10 4.66
N VAL A 256 -3.83 30.43 4.74
CA VAL A 256 -3.63 29.29 5.61
C VAL A 256 -3.09 29.78 6.95
N HIS A 257 -3.71 29.32 8.03
CA HIS A 257 -3.40 29.72 9.40
C HIS A 257 -3.48 28.52 10.35
N SER A 258 -2.51 28.39 11.25
CA SER A 258 -2.59 27.42 12.35
C SER A 258 -3.46 28.02 13.46
N VAL A 259 -4.55 27.34 13.79
CA VAL A 259 -5.46 27.79 14.86
C VAL A 259 -4.74 27.74 16.21
N ASN A 260 -4.77 28.85 16.93
CA ASN A 260 -4.38 28.93 18.32
C ASN A 260 -5.63 29.23 19.16
N ILE A 261 -6.17 28.23 19.83
CA ILE A 261 -7.43 28.33 20.59
C ILE A 261 -7.41 29.42 21.67
N PHE A 262 -6.22 29.89 22.06
CA PHE A 262 -6.05 30.90 23.13
C PHE A 262 -5.81 32.31 22.60
N GLU A 263 -5.51 32.48 21.34
CA GLU A 263 -5.09 33.78 20.75
C GLU A 263 -5.89 34.18 19.50
N ASP A 264 -6.69 33.28 18.94
CA ASP A 264 -7.51 33.53 17.70
C ASP A 264 -8.99 33.84 18.00
#